data_d51329a2a13a31d36ad8239ed2e9a67f
#
_entry.id   d51329a2a13a31d36ad8239ed2e9a67f
#
_cell.length_a   1.000
_cell.length_b   1.000
_cell.length_c   1.000
_cell.angle_alpha   90.00
_cell.angle_beta   90.00
_cell.angle_gamma   90.00
#
_symmetry.space_group_name_H-M   'P 1'
#
loop_
_entity.id
_entity.type
_entity.pdbx_description
1 polymer ?
#
loop_
_entity_poly.entity_id
_entity_poly.type
_entity_poly.pdbx_seq_one_letter_code
_entity_poly.pdbx_strand_id
1 'polypeptide(L)' 'MAKITLAAARVNTGMTQEEIAERLGVSRATVIQWETGKKEMRPAYLYAYCHLTGFSEDDILLPEVSTD' A
#
# COMPACT_ATOMS: atom_id res chain seq x y z
N MET A 1 -18.84 4.63 2.75
CA MET A 1 -17.85 5.06 1.75
C MET A 1 -17.19 3.88 1.10
N ALA A 2 -16.96 3.97 -0.19
CA ALA A 2 -16.28 2.90 -0.91
C ALA A 2 -14.82 2.82 -0.47
N LYS A 3 -14.33 1.58 -0.33
CA LYS A 3 -12.93 1.36 -0.01
C LYS A 3 -12.10 1.26 -1.28
N ILE A 4 -10.83 1.56 -1.16
CA ILE A 4 -9.89 1.58 -2.28
C ILE A 4 -8.70 0.66 -1.93
N THR A 5 -8.21 -0.08 -2.93
CA THR A 5 -7.04 -0.94 -2.71
C THR A 5 -5.76 -0.09 -2.56
N LEU A 6 -4.72 -0.69 -2.00
CA LEU A 6 -3.43 -0.02 -1.89
C LEU A 6 -2.94 0.46 -3.26
N ALA A 7 -2.99 -0.42 -4.25
CA ALA A 7 -2.53 -0.07 -5.59
C ALA A 7 -3.35 1.08 -6.19
N ALA A 8 -4.67 1.05 -6.03
CA ALA A 8 -5.53 2.11 -6.55
C ALA A 8 -5.28 3.44 -5.86
N ALA A 9 -5.04 3.43 -4.55
CA ALA A 9 -4.71 4.65 -3.81
C ALA A 9 -3.42 5.26 -4.33
N ARG A 10 -2.40 4.42 -4.57
CA ARG A 10 -1.12 4.85 -5.11
C ARG A 10 -1.29 5.46 -6.51
N VAL A 11 -1.98 4.74 -7.39
CA VAL A 11 -2.21 5.19 -8.77
C VAL A 11 -2.99 6.52 -8.78
N ASN A 12 -3.97 6.63 -7.90
CA ASN A 12 -4.77 7.85 -7.78
C ASN A 12 -3.92 9.06 -7.44
N THR A 13 -2.83 8.87 -6.72
CA THR A 13 -1.90 9.92 -6.34
C THR A 13 -0.80 10.15 -7.38
N GLY A 14 -0.78 9.35 -8.44
CA GLY A 14 0.21 9.49 -9.51
C GLY A 14 1.58 8.91 -9.21
N MET A 15 1.69 8.08 -8.18
CA MET A 15 2.97 7.47 -7.81
C MET A 15 3.14 6.09 -8.40
N THR A 16 4.36 5.79 -8.88
CA THR A 16 4.73 4.44 -9.29
C THR A 16 5.09 3.61 -8.05
N GLN A 17 5.15 2.29 -8.23
CA GLN A 17 5.60 1.40 -7.16
C GLN A 17 7.01 1.75 -6.70
N GLU A 18 7.87 2.12 -7.63
CA GLU A 18 9.24 2.52 -7.30
C GLU A 18 9.28 3.79 -6.48
N GLU A 19 8.47 4.77 -6.85
CA GLU A 19 8.42 6.04 -6.13
C GLU A 19 7.95 5.88 -4.69
N ILE A 20 6.87 5.12 -4.49
CA ILE A 20 6.36 4.93 -3.14
C ILE A 20 7.31 4.07 -2.30
N ALA A 21 7.96 3.07 -2.93
CA ALA A 21 8.95 2.25 -2.26
C ALA A 21 10.11 3.12 -1.74
N GLU A 22 10.59 4.03 -2.58
CA GLU A 22 11.65 4.95 -2.20
C GLU A 22 11.24 5.84 -1.03
N ARG A 23 10.02 6.37 -1.08
CA ARG A 23 9.50 7.21 0.00
C ARG A 23 9.36 6.45 1.32
N LEU A 24 9.02 5.18 1.26
CA LEU A 24 8.84 4.34 2.44
C LEU A 24 10.13 3.67 2.91
N GLY A 25 11.20 3.78 2.13
CA GLY A 25 12.48 3.16 2.49
C GLY A 25 12.47 1.64 2.35
N VAL A 26 11.69 1.11 1.41
CA VAL A 26 11.61 -0.33 1.17
C VAL A 26 11.87 -0.61 -0.31
N SER A 27 12.03 -1.89 -0.67
CA SER A 27 12.22 -2.27 -2.06
C SER A 27 10.88 -2.24 -2.82
N ARG A 28 10.97 -2.10 -4.13
CA ARG A 28 9.79 -2.20 -4.99
C ARG A 28 9.11 -3.56 -4.83
N ALA A 29 9.90 -4.63 -4.68
CA ALA A 29 9.36 -5.97 -4.47
C ALA A 29 8.49 -6.03 -3.23
N THR A 30 8.88 -5.33 -2.15
CA THR A 30 8.08 -5.27 -0.93
C THR A 30 6.73 -4.61 -1.18
N VAL A 31 6.72 -3.51 -1.93
CA VAL A 31 5.46 -2.82 -2.27
C VAL A 31 4.56 -3.75 -3.07
N ILE A 32 5.11 -4.45 -4.05
CA ILE A 32 4.34 -5.40 -4.86
C ILE A 32 3.74 -6.50 -3.97
N GLN A 33 4.51 -7.01 -3.03
CA GLN A 33 4.04 -8.05 -2.11
C GLN A 33 2.91 -7.55 -1.23
N TRP A 34 2.98 -6.32 -0.76
CA TRP A 34 1.88 -5.72 0.00
C TRP A 34 0.62 -5.56 -0.85
N GLU A 35 0.78 -5.06 -2.08
CA GLU A 35 -0.36 -4.79 -2.96
C GLU A 35 -1.05 -6.05 -3.46
N THR A 36 -0.31 -7.15 -3.54
CA THR A 36 -0.83 -8.44 -4.03
C THR A 36 -1.21 -9.41 -2.92
N GLY A 37 -1.00 -9.05 -1.67
CA GLY A 37 -1.34 -9.90 -0.53
C GLY A 37 -0.35 -11.00 -0.24
N LYS A 38 0.84 -10.94 -0.82
CA LYS A 38 1.88 -11.95 -0.55
C LYS A 38 2.62 -11.71 0.75
N LYS A 39 2.52 -10.51 1.29
CA LYS A 39 3.18 -10.15 2.53
C LYS A 39 2.26 -9.21 3.31
N GLU A 40 2.17 -9.46 4.61
CA GLU A 40 1.38 -8.60 5.49
C GLU A 40 2.08 -7.26 5.66
N MET A 41 1.30 -6.19 5.58
CA MET A 41 1.78 -4.83 5.76
C MET A 41 1.66 -4.44 7.22
N ARG A 42 2.79 -4.09 7.84
CA ARG A 42 2.79 -3.66 9.23
C ARG A 42 2.07 -2.33 9.39
N PRO A 43 1.42 -2.09 10.54
CA PRO A 43 0.66 -0.85 10.75
C PRO A 43 1.46 0.43 10.49
N ALA A 44 2.73 0.46 10.87
CA ALA A 44 3.57 1.65 10.65
C ALA A 44 3.71 1.98 9.15
N TYR A 45 3.88 0.97 8.32
CA TYR A 45 3.98 1.16 6.88
C TYR A 45 2.63 1.52 6.26
N LEU A 46 1.56 0.91 6.76
CA LEU A 46 0.22 1.25 6.30
C LEU A 46 -0.08 2.73 6.59
N TYR A 47 0.25 3.18 7.78
CA TYR A 47 0.05 4.57 8.17
C TYR A 47 0.83 5.51 7.24
N ALA A 48 2.10 5.20 6.98
CA ALA A 48 2.94 6.00 6.09
C ALA A 48 2.41 5.99 4.65
N TYR A 49 1.96 4.83 4.18
CA TYR A 49 1.37 4.69 2.85
C TYR A 49 0.12 5.56 2.72
N CYS A 50 -0.73 5.53 3.72
CA CYS A 50 -1.95 6.35 3.75
C CYS A 50 -1.59 7.84 3.75
N HIS A 51 -0.58 8.22 4.53
CA HIS A 51 -0.14 9.61 4.58
C HIS A 51 0.34 10.10 3.20
N LEU A 52 1.10 9.26 2.51
CA LEU A 52 1.62 9.61 1.18
C LEU A 52 0.54 9.68 0.11
N THR A 53 -0.48 8.84 0.22
CA THR A 53 -1.54 8.76 -0.79
C THR A 53 -2.74 9.64 -0.47
N GLY A 54 -2.83 10.17 0.74
CA GLY A 54 -3.93 11.04 1.13
C GLY A 54 -5.22 10.32 1.52
N PHE A 55 -5.18 8.99 1.65
CA PHE A 55 -6.33 8.20 2.09
C PHE A 55 -6.15 7.81 3.55
N SER A 56 -7.27 7.70 4.27
CA SER A 56 -7.20 7.23 5.66
C SER A 56 -7.15 5.70 5.68
N GLU A 57 -6.68 5.14 6.80
CA GLU A 57 -6.64 3.68 6.96
C GLU A 57 -8.01 3.05 6.80
N ASP A 58 -9.07 3.75 7.21
CA ASP A 58 -10.43 3.25 7.11
C ASP A 58 -10.91 3.14 5.66
N ASP A 59 -10.28 3.88 4.76
CA ASP A 59 -10.64 3.86 3.34
C ASP A 59 -9.91 2.77 2.56
N ILE A 60 -8.89 2.17 3.15
CA ILE A 60 -8.06 1.18 2.45
C ILE A 60 -8.61 -0.23 2.62
N LEU A 61 -8.75 -0.92 1.50
CA LEU A 61 -9.09 -2.34 1.48
C LEU A 61 -7.79 -3.13 1.30
N LEU A 62 -7.34 -3.75 2.39
CA LEU A 62 -6.12 -4.56 2.34
C LEU A 62 -6.43 -5.93 1.73
N PRO A 63 -5.54 -6.47 0.89
CA PRO A 63 -5.73 -7.83 0.38
C PRO A 63 -5.50 -8.84 1.49
N GLU A 64 -6.16 -10.00 1.39
CA GLU A 64 -5.90 -11.09 2.32
C GLU A 64 -4.50 -11.64 2.06
N VAL A 65 -3.76 -11.85 3.15
CA VAL A 65 -2.41 -12.41 3.04
C VAL A 65 -2.51 -13.90 2.78
N SER A 66 -1.78 -14.36 1.74
CA SER A 66 -1.73 -15.77 1.42
C SER A 66 -1.00 -16.55 2.52
N THR A 67 -1.58 -17.68 2.93
CA THR A 67 -0.98 -18.54 3.95
C THR A 67 -0.29 -19.77 3.37
N ASP A 68 -0.25 -19.88 2.08
CA ASP A 68 0.37 -21.02 1.39
C ASP A 68 1.89 -20.99 1.44
#